data_c614fd278a843ce43f7b358f90af9abd
#
_entry.id   c614fd278a843ce43f7b358f90af9abd
#
_cell.length_a   1.000
_cell.length_b   1.000
_cell.length_c   1.000
_cell.angle_alpha   90.00
_cell.angle_beta   90.00
_cell.angle_gamma   90.00
#
_symmetry.space_group_name_H-M   'P 1'
#
loop_
_entity.id
_entity.type
_entity.pdbx_description
1 polymer ?
#
loop_
_entity_poly.entity_id
_entity_poly.type
_entity_poly.pdbx_seq_one_letter_code
_entity_poly.pdbx_strand_id
1 'polypeptide(L)'
;MTDEQKQQTRDRIGMRIAALRKLAGWSQEQLSERAGLQRTHISRIEAGKYAVTLETIQAIAEAFGMTVDIIDPALADLAPLKKLA
;
A
#
# COMPACT_ATOMS: atom_id res chain seq x y z
N MET A 1 9.05 -18.11 4.05
CA MET A 1 9.27 -17.19 2.92
C MET A 1 10.76 -16.85 2.82
N THR A 2 11.36 -17.00 1.64
CA THR A 2 12.77 -16.66 1.42
C THR A 2 12.95 -15.14 1.34
N ASP A 3 14.22 -14.68 1.45
CA ASP A 3 14.52 -13.26 1.29
C ASP A 3 14.14 -12.74 -0.10
N GLU A 4 14.34 -13.59 -1.13
CA GLU A 4 13.93 -13.24 -2.49
C GLU A 4 12.42 -13.08 -2.61
N GLN A 5 11.65 -13.96 -1.99
CA GLN A 5 10.18 -13.87 -1.99
C GLN A 5 9.70 -12.65 -1.23
N LYS A 6 10.36 -12.29 -0.12
CA LYS A 6 10.04 -11.08 0.63
C LYS A 6 10.28 -9.85 -0.23
N GLN A 7 11.39 -9.80 -0.97
CA GLN A 7 11.69 -8.67 -1.83
C GLN A 7 10.70 -8.58 -3.00
N GLN A 8 10.33 -9.69 -3.59
CA GLN A 8 9.31 -9.72 -4.65
C GLN A 8 7.97 -9.18 -4.15
N THR A 9 7.60 -9.52 -2.93
CA THR A 9 6.36 -9.01 -2.31
C THR A 9 6.42 -7.50 -2.10
N ARG A 10 7.54 -6.99 -1.60
CA ARG A 10 7.73 -5.54 -1.41
C ARG A 10 7.66 -4.80 -2.74
N ASP A 11 8.30 -5.33 -3.77
CA ASP A 11 8.31 -4.74 -5.11
C ASP A 11 6.90 -4.71 -5.69
N ARG A 12 6.17 -5.81 -5.58
CA ARG A 12 4.79 -5.91 -6.09
C ARG A 12 3.88 -4.90 -5.40
N ILE A 13 3.93 -4.83 -4.08
CA ILE A 13 3.11 -3.90 -3.30
C ILE A 13 3.47 -2.47 -3.64
N GLY A 14 4.77 -2.15 -3.68
CA GLY A 14 5.24 -0.81 -3.99
C GLY A 14 4.82 -0.36 -5.38
N MET A 15 4.97 -1.23 -6.38
CA MET A 15 4.55 -0.93 -7.75
C MET A 15 3.05 -0.72 -7.85
N ARG A 16 2.27 -1.51 -7.12
CA ARG A 16 0.80 -1.38 -7.12
C ARG A 16 0.37 -0.05 -6.53
N ILE A 17 0.98 0.34 -5.41
CA ILE A 17 0.68 1.62 -4.76
C ILE A 17 1.03 2.78 -5.69
N ALA A 18 2.21 2.73 -6.33
CA ALA A 18 2.62 3.76 -7.28
C ALA A 18 1.66 3.86 -8.46
N ALA A 19 1.20 2.72 -8.98
CA ALA A 19 0.26 2.68 -10.09
C ALA A 19 -1.08 3.30 -9.71
N LEU A 20 -1.62 2.94 -8.55
CA LEU A 20 -2.88 3.50 -8.05
C LEU A 20 -2.76 5.01 -7.84
N ARG A 21 -1.64 5.45 -7.26
CA ARG A 21 -1.38 6.86 -7.03
C ARG A 21 -1.38 7.64 -8.35
N LYS A 22 -0.68 7.13 -9.35
CA LYS A 22 -0.59 7.78 -10.65
C LYS A 22 -1.95 7.81 -11.37
N LEU A 23 -2.72 6.74 -11.26
CA LEU A 23 -4.07 6.70 -11.81
C LEU A 23 -4.99 7.74 -11.14
N ALA A 24 -4.79 7.99 -9.85
CA ALA A 24 -5.54 9.01 -9.12
C ALA A 24 -5.04 10.43 -9.45
N GLY A 25 -3.92 10.56 -10.14
CA GLY A 25 -3.33 11.87 -10.45
C GLY A 25 -2.63 12.51 -9.26
N TRP A 26 -2.17 11.70 -8.29
CA TRP A 26 -1.55 12.22 -7.06
C TRP A 26 -0.03 12.12 -7.11
N SER A 27 0.63 13.13 -6.51
CA SER A 27 2.04 13.05 -6.17
C SER A 27 2.24 12.15 -4.94
N GLN A 28 3.50 11.77 -4.67
CA GLN A 28 3.81 11.06 -3.42
C GLN A 28 3.45 11.89 -2.19
N GLU A 29 3.64 13.20 -2.26
CA GLU A 29 3.28 14.11 -1.18
C GLU A 29 1.77 14.12 -0.94
N GLN A 30 0.98 14.17 -2.01
CA GLN A 30 -0.48 14.13 -1.90
C GLN A 30 -0.96 12.81 -1.28
N LEU A 31 -0.38 11.68 -1.70
CA LEU A 31 -0.71 10.41 -1.08
C LEU A 31 -0.33 10.38 0.39
N SER A 32 0.86 10.91 0.74
CA SER A 32 1.31 10.93 2.13
C SER A 32 0.35 11.72 3.02
N GLU A 33 -0.11 12.87 2.55
CA GLU A 33 -1.07 13.68 3.28
C GLU A 33 -2.39 12.95 3.49
N ARG A 34 -2.90 12.30 2.45
CA ARG A 34 -4.19 11.59 2.51
C ARG A 34 -4.11 10.34 3.38
N ALA A 35 -2.97 9.67 3.41
CA ALA A 35 -2.77 8.46 4.19
C ALA A 35 -2.28 8.73 5.62
N GLY A 36 -1.91 9.97 5.92
CA GLY A 36 -1.35 10.31 7.22
C GLY A 36 0.05 9.75 7.43
N LEU A 37 0.83 9.61 6.37
CA LEU A 37 2.18 9.05 6.39
C LEU A 37 3.17 10.11 5.89
N GLN A 38 4.46 9.93 6.22
CA GLN A 38 5.50 10.82 5.70
C GLN A 38 5.78 10.51 4.23
N ARG A 39 6.09 11.55 3.45
CA ARG A 39 6.41 11.40 2.02
C ARG A 39 7.60 10.46 1.80
N THR A 40 8.63 10.55 2.64
CA THR A 40 9.79 9.66 2.54
C THR A 40 9.40 8.20 2.76
N HIS A 41 8.43 7.94 3.62
CA HIS A 41 7.91 6.59 3.85
C HIS A 41 7.21 6.07 2.58
N ILE A 42 6.35 6.89 1.98
CA ILE A 42 5.69 6.52 0.71
C ILE A 42 6.73 6.22 -0.37
N SER A 43 7.75 7.08 -0.50
CA SER A 43 8.80 6.90 -1.50
C SER A 43 9.51 5.56 -1.34
N ARG A 44 9.85 5.18 -0.11
CA ARG A 44 10.54 3.91 0.16
C ARG A 44 9.64 2.70 -0.06
N ILE A 45 8.37 2.81 0.29
CA ILE A 45 7.39 1.75 0.03
C ILE A 45 7.28 1.51 -1.47
N GLU A 46 7.11 2.56 -2.27
CA GLU A 46 6.99 2.44 -3.72
C GLU A 46 8.26 1.87 -4.35
N ALA A 47 9.42 2.11 -3.74
CA ALA A 47 10.69 1.59 -4.22
C ALA A 47 10.99 0.15 -3.75
N GLY A 48 10.10 -0.45 -2.97
CA GLY A 48 10.29 -1.82 -2.47
C GLY A 48 11.33 -1.94 -1.36
N LYS A 49 11.61 -0.83 -0.67
CA LYS A 49 12.66 -0.79 0.36
C LYS A 49 12.17 -1.07 1.77
N TYR A 50 10.87 -1.22 1.96
CA TYR A 50 10.27 -1.48 3.27
C TYR A 50 9.37 -2.69 3.24
N ALA A 51 9.40 -3.45 4.33
CA ALA A 51 8.36 -4.41 4.65
C ALA A 51 7.16 -3.61 5.17
N VAL A 52 6.11 -3.51 4.38
CA VAL A 52 4.95 -2.69 4.71
C VAL A 52 4.08 -3.41 5.73
N THR A 53 3.72 -2.74 6.82
CA THR A 53 2.80 -3.32 7.81
C THR A 53 1.37 -3.32 7.29
N LEU A 54 0.53 -4.17 7.87
CA LEU A 54 -0.89 -4.21 7.51
C LEU A 54 -1.56 -2.86 7.78
N GLU A 55 -1.22 -2.21 8.89
CA GLU A 55 -1.77 -0.90 9.23
C GLU A 55 -1.41 0.16 8.20
N THR A 56 -0.19 0.12 7.69
CA THR A 56 0.24 1.05 6.63
C THR A 56 -0.49 0.78 5.33
N ILE A 57 -0.63 -0.49 4.94
CA ILE A 57 -1.41 -0.87 3.75
C ILE A 57 -2.85 -0.39 3.89
N GLN A 58 -3.43 -0.56 5.08
CA GLN A 58 -4.79 -0.15 5.37
C GLN A 58 -4.96 1.37 5.23
N ALA A 59 -4.02 2.14 5.78
CA ALA A 59 -4.04 3.60 5.67
C ALA A 59 -3.96 4.06 4.20
N ILE A 60 -3.13 3.41 3.41
CA ILE A 60 -2.98 3.72 1.99
C ILE A 60 -4.25 3.35 1.21
N ALA A 61 -4.79 2.16 1.46
CA ALA A 61 -6.03 1.74 0.80
C ALA A 61 -7.18 2.69 1.13
N GLU A 62 -7.31 3.11 2.38
CA GLU A 62 -8.33 4.07 2.80
C GLU A 62 -8.16 5.43 2.11
N ALA A 63 -6.92 5.87 1.89
CA ALA A 63 -6.65 7.09 1.16
C ALA A 63 -7.22 7.03 -0.26
N PHE A 64 -7.26 5.84 -0.87
CA PHE A 64 -7.88 5.61 -2.17
C PHE A 64 -9.39 5.32 -2.07
N GLY A 65 -9.95 5.26 -0.85
CA GLY A 65 -11.36 4.91 -0.64
C GLY A 65 -11.66 3.44 -0.90
N MET A 66 -10.67 2.57 -0.70
CA MET A 66 -10.74 1.15 -1.05
C MET A 66 -10.36 0.26 0.13
N THR A 67 -10.51 -1.04 -0.04
CA THR A 67 -10.08 -2.04 0.95
C THR A 67 -8.69 -2.56 0.59
N VAL A 68 -8.05 -3.25 1.56
CA VAL A 68 -6.63 -3.66 1.45
C VAL A 68 -6.34 -4.56 0.25
N ASP A 69 -7.32 -5.32 -0.22
CA ASP A 69 -7.16 -6.23 -1.36
C ASP A 69 -6.85 -5.50 -2.67
N ILE A 70 -7.15 -4.21 -2.78
CA ILE A 70 -6.78 -3.43 -3.95
C ILE A 70 -5.25 -3.27 -4.04
N ILE A 71 -4.59 -3.24 -2.89
CA ILE A 71 -3.12 -3.13 -2.81
C ILE A 71 -2.49 -4.53 -3.04
N ASP A 72 -3.01 -5.53 -2.34
CA ASP A 72 -2.52 -6.91 -2.48
C ASP A 72 -3.70 -7.88 -2.41
N PRO A 73 -4.02 -8.58 -3.53
CA PRO A 73 -5.12 -9.55 -3.53
C PRO A 73 -4.99 -10.67 -2.50
N ALA A 74 -3.77 -10.96 -2.03
CA ALA A 74 -3.57 -11.93 -0.95
C ALA A 74 -4.22 -11.51 0.36
N LEU A 75 -4.60 -10.23 0.49
CA LEU A 75 -5.27 -9.69 1.68
C LEU A 75 -6.79 -9.66 1.53
N ALA A 76 -7.34 -10.25 0.48
CA ALA A 76 -8.79 -10.23 0.22
C ALA A 76 -9.61 -10.80 1.37
N ASP A 77 -9.09 -11.81 2.08
CA ASP A 77 -9.77 -12.45 3.19
C ASP A 77 -9.98 -11.50 4.38
N LEU A 78 -9.18 -10.43 4.47
CA LEU A 78 -9.28 -9.45 5.54
C LEU A 78 -10.29 -8.34 5.24
N ALA A 79 -10.61 -8.11 3.97
CA ALA A 79 -11.50 -7.04 3.55
C ALA A 79 -12.91 -7.17 4.16
N PRO A 80 -13.54 -8.37 4.17
CA PRO A 80 -14.86 -8.53 4.82
C PRO A 80 -14.83 -8.24 6.31
N LEU A 81 -13.75 -8.61 7.01
CA LEU A 81 -13.62 -8.36 8.44
C LEU A 81 -13.62 -6.86 8.73
N LYS A 82 -12.93 -6.09 7.91
CA LYS A 82 -12.91 -4.65 8.03
C LYS A 82 -14.28 -4.04 7.83
N LYS A 83 -15.05 -4.56 6.88
CA LYS A 83 -16.40 -4.08 6.61
C LYS A 83 -17.36 -4.35 7.76
N LEU A 84 -17.13 -5.41 8.51
CA LEU A 84 -17.95 -5.78 9.66
C LEU A 84 -17.60 -4.97 10.92
N ALA A 85 -16.38 -4.45 10.96
CA ALA A 85 -15.95 -3.63 12.08
C ALA A 85 -16.49 -2.21 12.01
#